data_9a77769cc08781c986609039ed127be7
#
_entry.id   9a77769cc08781c986609039ed127be7
#
_cell.length_a   1.000
_cell.length_b   1.000
_cell.length_c   1.000
_cell.angle_alpha   90.00
_cell.angle_beta   90.00
_cell.angle_gamma   90.00
#
_symmetry.space_group_name_H-M   'P 1'
#
loop_
_entity.id
_entity.type
_entity.pdbx_description
1 polymer ?
#
loop_
_entity_poly.entity_id
_entity_poly.type
_entity_poly.pdbx_seq_one_letter_code
_entity_poly.pdbx_strand_id
1 'polypeptide(L)'
;MQVEYREEPCRSALNRVRGMMFEWSLNPYMGCAHRCTFCYVRAFESRADRPSDDRYGRSIRVKINVADVLARELARPTWEGADVVVGAATDPYQPAEGRYRLTRSCLAVFTGASNPFSIITRGPMILRDVDVLQEAARRANVTVTFSIPTLDEEVWRKTEPSTAHPRQRLRALSELVDAGIDARVGMAPILPGLSDRPEQLAEVVRAARAAGATGIWANLLHLRPGTREHFLENLARDWPEELPRYEQLYANGRSYLRKADTEPARREVARLAREHGVRDRRRIRLEPPAEPEQLALSM
;
A
#
# COMPACT_ATOMS: atom_id res chain seq x y z
N MET A 1 -1.32 23.61 1.61
CA MET A 1 -0.42 23.57 2.77
C MET A 1 0.89 22.91 2.34
N GLN A 2 2.03 23.56 2.59
CA GLN A 2 3.34 23.08 2.13
C GLN A 2 3.83 21.93 3.03
N VAL A 3 4.32 20.84 2.42
CA VAL A 3 4.97 19.72 3.12
C VAL A 3 6.47 20.03 3.23
N GLU A 4 7.03 19.89 4.42
CA GLU A 4 8.46 20.01 4.68
C GLU A 4 9.16 18.69 4.35
N TYR A 5 10.25 18.71 3.61
CA TYR A 5 11.12 17.56 3.36
C TYR A 5 12.44 17.72 4.10
N ARG A 6 12.75 16.77 4.98
CA ARG A 6 14.00 16.72 5.75
C ARG A 6 14.88 15.61 5.21
N GLU A 7 15.94 16.00 4.54
CA GLU A 7 16.91 15.08 3.99
C GLU A 7 17.84 14.56 5.10
N GLU A 8 17.92 13.25 5.26
CA GLU A 8 18.77 12.62 6.27
C GLU A 8 19.37 11.30 5.74
N PRO A 9 20.62 10.97 6.08
CA PRO A 9 21.15 9.65 5.76
C PRO A 9 20.56 8.59 6.69
N CYS A 10 20.31 7.38 6.16
CA CYS A 10 19.94 6.23 6.95
C CYS A 10 21.14 5.29 7.18
N ARG A 11 21.11 4.55 8.28
CA ARG A 11 22.10 3.52 8.61
C ARG A 11 21.68 2.14 8.13
N SER A 12 20.37 1.90 7.99
CA SER A 12 19.78 0.67 7.49
C SER A 12 18.61 0.99 6.55
N ALA A 13 18.51 0.26 5.45
CA ALA A 13 17.41 0.32 4.50
C ALA A 13 16.34 -0.69 4.85
N LEU A 14 16.74 -1.92 5.17
CA LEU A 14 15.86 -3.02 5.53
C LEU A 14 15.48 -2.97 7.00
N ASN A 15 14.20 -3.20 7.28
CA ASN A 15 13.67 -3.28 8.64
C ASN A 15 13.05 -4.65 8.87
N ARG A 16 13.47 -5.36 9.92
CA ARG A 16 12.82 -6.59 10.31
C ARG A 16 11.47 -6.30 10.96
N VAL A 17 10.44 -7.00 10.49
CA VAL A 17 9.04 -6.83 10.93
C VAL A 17 8.64 -8.06 11.75
N ARG A 18 7.89 -7.82 12.84
CA ARG A 18 7.34 -8.89 13.68
C ARG A 18 5.82 -8.79 13.74
N GLY A 19 5.14 -9.94 13.72
CA GLY A 19 3.68 -10.01 13.85
C GLY A 19 2.91 -9.61 12.59
N MET A 20 3.56 -9.59 11.42
CA MET A 20 2.96 -9.43 10.11
C MET A 20 3.18 -10.69 9.26
N MET A 21 2.54 -10.77 8.09
CA MET A 21 2.71 -11.87 7.15
C MET A 21 4.02 -11.80 6.34
N PHE A 22 4.84 -10.79 6.59
CA PHE A 22 6.13 -10.57 5.96
C PHE A 22 7.17 -10.23 7.04
N GLU A 23 8.42 -10.59 6.79
CA GLU A 23 9.51 -10.41 7.77
C GLU A 23 10.36 -9.16 7.50
N TRP A 24 10.37 -8.67 6.27
CA TRP A 24 11.22 -7.55 5.88
C TRP A 24 10.44 -6.44 5.19
N SER A 25 10.78 -5.21 5.50
CA SER A 25 10.23 -4.04 4.84
C SER A 25 11.30 -3.01 4.52
N LEU A 26 11.03 -2.25 3.45
CA LEU A 26 11.79 -1.07 3.05
C LEU A 26 10.85 0.13 2.95
N ASN A 27 11.26 1.25 3.54
CA ASN A 27 10.53 2.51 3.47
C ASN A 27 11.53 3.64 3.16
N PRO A 28 11.56 4.16 1.92
CA PRO A 28 12.49 5.21 1.51
C PRO A 28 12.23 6.55 2.22
N TYR A 29 11.01 6.72 2.70
CA TYR A 29 10.53 7.88 3.43
C TYR A 29 10.03 7.50 4.81
N MET A 30 9.99 8.46 5.75
CA MET A 30 9.32 8.32 7.05
C MET A 30 8.32 9.47 7.20
N GLY A 31 7.08 9.11 7.55
CA GLY A 31 5.90 9.95 7.36
C GLY A 31 5.29 9.77 5.97
N CYS A 32 4.05 10.24 5.80
CA CYS A 32 3.32 10.08 4.54
C CYS A 32 2.41 11.28 4.30
N ALA A 33 2.60 11.97 3.18
CA ALA A 33 1.83 13.15 2.80
C ALA A 33 0.36 12.82 2.44
N HIS A 34 0.00 11.54 2.28
CA HIS A 34 -1.38 11.12 2.05
C HIS A 34 -2.29 11.34 3.26
N ARG A 35 -1.76 11.31 4.48
CA ARG A 35 -2.43 11.71 5.71
C ARG A 35 -3.76 11.00 5.99
N CYS A 36 -3.92 9.76 5.54
CA CYS A 36 -5.13 8.98 5.79
C CYS A 36 -5.50 9.01 7.28
N THR A 37 -6.79 9.18 7.59
CA THR A 37 -7.26 9.31 8.98
C THR A 37 -7.05 8.04 9.78
N PHE A 38 -7.14 6.88 9.12
CA PHE A 38 -7.00 5.54 9.68
C PHE A 38 -5.55 5.00 9.64
N CYS A 39 -4.56 5.81 9.28
CA CYS A 39 -3.19 5.32 9.05
C CYS A 39 -2.57 4.77 10.35
N TYR A 40 -2.29 3.46 10.37
CA TYR A 40 -1.73 2.79 11.54
C TYR A 40 -0.30 3.26 11.90
N VAL A 41 0.38 3.94 10.97
CA VAL A 41 1.71 4.51 11.21
C VAL A 41 1.66 5.63 12.26
N ARG A 42 0.53 6.30 12.43
CA ARG A 42 0.31 7.28 13.51
C ARG A 42 0.62 6.69 14.89
N ALA A 43 0.30 5.42 15.12
CA ALA A 43 0.64 4.74 16.37
C ALA A 43 2.15 4.56 16.58
N PHE A 44 2.95 4.47 15.50
CA PHE A 44 4.41 4.45 15.60
C PHE A 44 4.96 5.85 15.85
N GLU A 45 4.40 6.88 15.23
CA GLU A 45 4.78 8.26 15.45
C GLU A 45 4.49 8.67 16.90
N SER A 46 3.30 8.37 17.43
CA SER A 46 2.92 8.64 18.82
C SER A 46 3.88 7.99 19.83
N ARG A 47 4.25 6.71 19.63
CA ARG A 47 5.21 6.02 20.50
C ARG A 47 6.63 6.58 20.45
N ALA A 48 6.94 7.32 19.42
CA ALA A 48 8.23 7.97 19.23
C ALA A 48 8.17 9.49 19.52
N ASP A 49 7.16 9.93 20.29
CA ASP A 49 6.90 11.32 20.68
C ASP A 49 6.87 12.28 19.48
N ARG A 50 6.36 11.79 18.34
CA ARG A 50 6.16 12.59 17.13
C ARG A 50 4.68 12.82 16.87
N PRO A 51 4.32 13.89 16.09
CA PRO A 51 2.93 14.20 15.80
C PRO A 51 2.18 13.05 15.15
N SER A 52 1.10 12.61 15.77
CA SER A 52 0.16 11.60 15.28
C SER A 52 -1.23 12.18 14.92
N ASP A 53 -1.45 13.46 15.23
CA ASP A 53 -2.63 14.27 14.93
C ASP A 53 -2.61 14.86 13.50
N ASP A 54 -3.29 15.97 13.27
CA ASP A 54 -3.34 16.69 11.99
C ASP A 54 -1.97 17.18 11.47
N ARG A 55 -0.95 17.19 12.31
CA ARG A 55 0.42 17.52 11.92
C ARG A 55 1.14 16.34 11.27
N TYR A 56 0.67 15.10 11.44
CA TYR A 56 1.22 13.93 10.77
C TYR A 56 1.24 14.13 9.24
N GLY A 57 2.37 13.78 8.61
CA GLY A 57 2.55 13.89 7.16
C GLY A 57 2.81 15.32 6.65
N ARG A 58 3.01 16.30 7.56
CA ARG A 58 3.46 17.66 7.19
C ARG A 58 4.98 17.79 7.10
N SER A 59 5.70 16.89 7.77
CA SER A 59 7.15 16.78 7.66
C SER A 59 7.51 15.35 7.29
N ILE A 60 8.19 15.19 6.17
CA ILE A 60 8.61 13.89 5.63
C ILE A 60 10.12 13.80 5.71
N ARG A 61 10.63 12.77 6.37
CA ARG A 61 12.05 12.48 6.39
C ARG A 61 12.42 11.64 5.17
N VAL A 62 13.42 12.10 4.44
CA VAL A 62 13.85 11.57 3.15
C VAL A 62 15.20 10.89 3.34
N LYS A 63 15.26 9.58 3.19
CA LYS A 63 16.49 8.77 3.38
C LYS A 63 17.36 8.84 2.13
N ILE A 64 18.13 9.92 1.96
CA ILE A 64 18.82 10.27 0.71
C ILE A 64 19.79 9.21 0.18
N ASN A 65 20.32 8.33 1.04
CA ASN A 65 21.27 7.27 0.70
C ASN A 65 20.67 5.86 0.76
N VAL A 66 19.34 5.72 0.80
CA VAL A 66 18.69 4.44 1.06
C VAL A 66 19.02 3.36 0.03
N ALA A 67 19.18 3.73 -1.24
CA ALA A 67 19.51 2.78 -2.30
C ALA A 67 20.94 2.21 -2.14
N ASP A 68 21.92 3.05 -1.78
CA ASP A 68 23.30 2.60 -1.52
C ASP A 68 23.38 1.70 -0.30
N VAL A 69 22.61 2.03 0.75
CA VAL A 69 22.52 1.20 1.96
C VAL A 69 21.89 -0.14 1.62
N LEU A 70 20.79 -0.15 0.85
CA LEU A 70 20.12 -1.35 0.39
C LEU A 70 21.06 -2.25 -0.42
N ALA A 71 21.81 -1.69 -1.36
CA ALA A 71 22.75 -2.46 -2.18
C ALA A 71 23.79 -3.19 -1.30
N ARG A 72 24.33 -2.49 -0.28
CA ARG A 72 25.26 -3.12 0.67
C ARG A 72 24.59 -4.18 1.55
N GLU A 73 23.33 -3.99 1.94
CA GLU A 73 22.63 -4.98 2.78
C GLU A 73 22.29 -6.24 2.00
N LEU A 74 21.86 -6.12 0.72
CA LEU A 74 21.58 -7.27 -0.15
C LEU A 74 22.85 -8.02 -0.58
N ALA A 75 24.01 -7.35 -0.62
CA ALA A 75 25.29 -7.97 -0.96
C ALA A 75 25.92 -8.76 0.21
N ARG A 76 25.33 -8.74 1.43
CA ARG A 76 25.87 -9.50 2.57
C ARG A 76 25.73 -11.00 2.34
N PRO A 77 26.76 -11.80 2.65
CA PRO A 77 26.67 -13.27 2.56
C PRO A 77 25.55 -13.90 3.39
N THR A 78 25.09 -13.19 4.43
CA THR A 78 23.99 -13.65 5.30
C THR A 78 22.60 -13.27 4.79
N TRP A 79 22.50 -12.58 3.66
CA TRP A 79 21.21 -12.26 3.05
C TRP A 79 20.72 -13.44 2.20
N GLU A 80 19.54 -13.96 2.53
CA GLU A 80 18.98 -15.17 1.93
C GLU A 80 17.98 -14.89 0.79
N GLY A 81 17.93 -13.66 0.30
CA GLY A 81 16.99 -13.31 -0.79
C GLY A 81 15.51 -13.30 -0.36
N ALA A 82 15.23 -12.89 0.87
CA ALA A 82 13.86 -12.83 1.39
C ALA A 82 13.01 -11.80 0.65
N ASP A 83 11.67 -12.03 0.60
CA ASP A 83 10.73 -11.05 0.07
C ASP A 83 10.71 -9.79 0.94
N VAL A 84 10.79 -8.61 0.31
CA VAL A 84 10.80 -7.31 0.99
C VAL A 84 9.57 -6.51 0.61
N VAL A 85 8.77 -6.11 1.61
CA VAL A 85 7.61 -5.23 1.38
C VAL A 85 8.05 -3.77 1.35
N VAL A 86 7.90 -3.13 0.19
CA VAL A 86 8.16 -1.70 0.00
C VAL A 86 6.88 -0.92 0.28
N GLY A 87 6.96 0.05 1.19
CA GLY A 87 5.80 0.89 1.51
C GLY A 87 4.94 0.38 2.67
N ALA A 88 5.49 -0.46 3.55
CA ALA A 88 4.75 -0.94 4.73
C ALA A 88 4.47 0.16 5.77
N ALA A 89 5.33 1.17 5.92
CA ALA A 89 5.18 2.24 6.90
C ALA A 89 5.17 3.66 6.29
N THR A 90 5.02 3.75 4.99
CA THR A 90 4.83 4.98 4.23
C THR A 90 4.19 4.61 2.89
N ASP A 91 3.75 5.59 2.10
CA ASP A 91 3.49 5.30 0.69
C ASP A 91 4.77 5.58 -0.12
N PRO A 92 5.30 4.58 -0.85
CA PRO A 92 6.53 4.75 -1.61
C PRO A 92 6.35 5.68 -2.82
N TYR A 93 5.10 5.91 -3.26
CA TYR A 93 4.74 6.81 -4.35
C TYR A 93 3.96 8.05 -3.87
N GLN A 94 4.20 8.47 -2.61
CA GLN A 94 3.74 9.77 -2.15
C GLN A 94 4.42 10.92 -2.92
N PRO A 95 3.94 12.19 -2.82
CA PRO A 95 4.50 13.31 -3.59
C PRO A 95 6.03 13.50 -3.51
N ALA A 96 6.67 13.12 -2.40
CA ALA A 96 8.12 13.13 -2.26
C ALA A 96 8.83 12.33 -3.36
N GLU A 97 8.25 11.21 -3.81
CA GLU A 97 8.84 10.35 -4.84
C GLU A 97 8.92 11.04 -6.21
N GLY A 98 8.04 12.01 -6.50
CA GLY A 98 8.12 12.83 -7.71
C GLY A 98 9.42 13.66 -7.78
N ARG A 99 9.93 14.08 -6.62
CA ARG A 99 11.17 14.86 -6.50
C ARG A 99 12.41 13.99 -6.33
N TYR A 100 12.36 13.03 -5.40
CA TYR A 100 13.55 12.33 -4.92
C TYR A 100 13.85 11.01 -5.63
N ARG A 101 12.85 10.36 -6.22
CA ARG A 101 12.97 9.11 -6.97
C ARG A 101 13.68 7.96 -6.22
N LEU A 102 13.59 7.95 -4.88
CA LEU A 102 14.27 6.96 -4.05
C LEU A 102 13.65 5.58 -4.15
N THR A 103 12.32 5.50 -4.31
CA THR A 103 11.64 4.23 -4.57
C THR A 103 12.19 3.60 -5.85
N ARG A 104 12.20 4.33 -6.97
CA ARG A 104 12.77 3.86 -8.24
C ARG A 104 14.20 3.38 -8.07
N SER A 105 15.04 4.13 -7.35
CA SER A 105 16.44 3.74 -7.11
C SER A 105 16.54 2.42 -6.32
N CYS A 106 15.69 2.23 -5.30
CA CYS A 106 15.63 0.97 -4.55
C CYS A 106 15.14 -0.20 -5.42
N LEU A 107 14.13 0.04 -6.28
CA LEU A 107 13.64 -1.00 -7.20
C LEU A 107 14.74 -1.44 -8.18
N ALA A 108 15.54 -0.52 -8.69
CA ALA A 108 16.69 -0.85 -9.53
C ALA A 108 17.73 -1.71 -8.79
N VAL A 109 17.97 -1.45 -7.51
CA VAL A 109 18.86 -2.28 -6.67
C VAL A 109 18.28 -3.68 -6.50
N PHE A 110 16.98 -3.83 -6.17
CA PHE A 110 16.34 -5.14 -6.07
C PHE A 110 16.42 -5.91 -7.39
N THR A 111 16.17 -5.22 -8.51
CA THR A 111 16.28 -5.81 -9.86
C THR A 111 17.68 -6.33 -10.13
N GLY A 112 18.72 -5.53 -9.85
CA GLY A 112 20.12 -5.93 -10.03
C GLY A 112 20.51 -7.14 -9.16
N ALA A 113 19.97 -7.21 -7.94
CA ALA A 113 20.19 -8.33 -7.03
C ALA A 113 19.28 -9.55 -7.28
N SER A 114 18.36 -9.47 -8.24
CA SER A 114 17.29 -10.48 -8.45
C SER A 114 16.52 -10.83 -7.17
N ASN A 115 16.35 -9.84 -6.28
CA ASN A 115 15.67 -10.03 -5.00
C ASN A 115 14.17 -9.87 -5.16
N PRO A 116 13.34 -10.79 -4.64
CA PRO A 116 11.89 -10.65 -4.67
C PRO A 116 11.45 -9.46 -3.79
N PHE A 117 10.39 -8.76 -4.24
CA PHE A 117 9.78 -7.69 -3.47
C PHE A 117 8.30 -7.51 -3.79
N SER A 118 7.58 -6.93 -2.84
CA SER A 118 6.20 -6.53 -3.01
C SER A 118 6.03 -5.04 -2.67
N ILE A 119 5.17 -4.35 -3.40
CA ILE A 119 4.90 -2.93 -3.21
C ILE A 119 3.48 -2.74 -2.72
N ILE A 120 3.28 -1.88 -1.71
CA ILE A 120 1.96 -1.43 -1.28
C ILE A 120 1.86 0.07 -1.50
N THR A 121 0.87 0.52 -2.29
CA THR A 121 0.73 1.94 -2.61
C THR A 121 -0.71 2.39 -2.84
N ARG A 122 -0.93 3.70 -2.81
CA ARG A 122 -2.11 4.44 -3.30
C ARG A 122 -1.77 5.37 -4.46
N GLY A 123 -0.48 5.39 -4.87
CA GLY A 123 0.07 6.35 -5.82
C GLY A 123 0.11 5.80 -7.25
N PRO A 124 -0.70 6.34 -8.21
CA PRO A 124 -0.58 6.01 -9.63
C PRO A 124 0.77 6.39 -10.26
N MET A 125 1.58 7.16 -9.55
CA MET A 125 2.94 7.54 -9.98
C MET A 125 3.85 6.30 -10.22
N ILE A 126 3.49 5.14 -9.68
CA ILE A 126 4.20 3.88 -9.93
C ILE A 126 4.32 3.56 -11.43
N LEU A 127 3.40 4.04 -12.25
CA LEU A 127 3.44 3.86 -13.72
C LEU A 127 4.71 4.43 -14.37
N ARG A 128 5.32 5.44 -13.74
CA ARG A 128 6.62 5.96 -14.19
C ARG A 128 7.73 4.91 -14.18
N ASP A 129 7.59 3.89 -13.35
CA ASP A 129 8.63 2.90 -13.08
C ASP A 129 8.28 1.51 -13.67
N VAL A 130 7.35 1.46 -14.64
CA VAL A 130 6.94 0.21 -15.32
C VAL A 130 8.11 -0.51 -15.94
N ASP A 131 9.06 0.20 -16.56
CA ASP A 131 10.28 -0.35 -17.14
C ASP A 131 11.11 -1.16 -16.11
N VAL A 132 11.33 -0.59 -14.92
CA VAL A 132 12.07 -1.27 -13.85
C VAL A 132 11.27 -2.45 -13.29
N LEU A 133 9.95 -2.30 -13.16
CA LEU A 133 9.08 -3.37 -12.65
C LEU A 133 9.01 -4.56 -13.62
N GLN A 134 8.94 -4.30 -14.92
CA GLN A 134 8.99 -5.36 -15.95
C GLN A 134 10.30 -6.12 -15.89
N GLU A 135 11.43 -5.42 -15.83
CA GLU A 135 12.73 -6.06 -15.72
C GLU A 135 12.88 -6.86 -14.41
N ALA A 136 12.40 -6.32 -13.31
CA ALA A 136 12.38 -7.02 -12.02
C ALA A 136 11.52 -8.29 -12.09
N ALA A 137 10.33 -8.22 -12.71
CA ALA A 137 9.42 -9.35 -12.84
C ALA A 137 9.96 -10.50 -13.69
N ARG A 138 10.90 -10.24 -14.61
CA ARG A 138 11.64 -11.28 -15.34
C ARG A 138 12.63 -12.03 -14.45
N ARG A 139 13.19 -11.37 -13.44
CA ARG A 139 14.28 -11.89 -12.59
C ARG A 139 13.81 -12.48 -11.27
N ALA A 140 12.76 -11.92 -10.69
CA ALA A 140 12.28 -12.30 -9.38
C ALA A 140 10.75 -12.21 -9.29
N ASN A 141 10.20 -12.68 -8.16
CA ASN A 141 8.78 -12.48 -7.87
C ASN A 141 8.53 -11.02 -7.47
N VAL A 142 7.72 -10.32 -8.25
CA VAL A 142 7.33 -8.93 -8.01
C VAL A 142 5.81 -8.83 -7.95
N THR A 143 5.30 -8.17 -6.91
CA THR A 143 3.87 -7.96 -6.73
C THR A 143 3.59 -6.50 -6.37
N VAL A 144 2.59 -5.91 -6.98
CA VAL A 144 2.09 -4.58 -6.61
C VAL A 144 0.69 -4.71 -6.02
N THR A 145 0.46 -4.11 -4.86
CA THR A 145 -0.87 -4.03 -4.25
C THR A 145 -1.32 -2.57 -4.16
N PHE A 146 -2.39 -2.24 -4.86
CA PHE A 146 -3.06 -0.97 -4.65
C PHE A 146 -4.06 -1.08 -3.49
N SER A 147 -3.93 -0.18 -2.52
CA SER A 147 -4.94 -0.06 -1.45
C SER A 147 -6.17 0.67 -2.01
N ILE A 148 -7.29 -0.06 -2.12
CA ILE A 148 -8.58 0.46 -2.61
C ILE A 148 -9.68 -0.06 -1.68
N PRO A 149 -9.87 0.55 -0.49
CA PRO A 149 -10.83 0.04 0.49
C PRO A 149 -12.29 0.35 0.12
N THR A 150 -12.53 1.35 -0.72
CA THR A 150 -13.87 1.79 -1.14
C THR A 150 -13.81 2.52 -2.49
N LEU A 151 -14.94 2.56 -3.18
CA LEU A 151 -15.20 3.43 -4.33
C LEU A 151 -16.19 4.55 -4.00
N ASP A 152 -16.73 4.55 -2.78
CA ASP A 152 -17.55 5.64 -2.26
C ASP A 152 -16.71 6.92 -2.17
N GLU A 153 -17.14 7.94 -2.90
CA GLU A 153 -16.38 9.18 -3.06
C GLU A 153 -16.35 10.01 -1.78
N GLU A 154 -17.42 9.99 -1.01
CA GLU A 154 -17.50 10.72 0.25
C GLU A 154 -16.57 10.08 1.30
N VAL A 155 -16.66 8.76 1.46
CA VAL A 155 -15.80 8.01 2.37
C VAL A 155 -14.33 8.18 1.98
N TRP A 156 -13.98 8.03 0.70
CA TRP A 156 -12.62 8.24 0.22
C TRP A 156 -12.12 9.66 0.54
N ARG A 157 -12.86 10.70 0.14
CA ARG A 157 -12.42 12.10 0.28
C ARG A 157 -12.18 12.49 1.73
N LYS A 158 -13.02 12.01 2.67
CA LYS A 158 -12.91 12.32 4.09
C LYS A 158 -11.83 11.49 4.79
N THR A 159 -11.63 10.25 4.38
CA THR A 159 -10.68 9.35 5.07
C THR A 159 -9.29 9.29 4.45
N GLU A 160 -9.15 9.63 3.16
CA GLU A 160 -7.90 9.61 2.40
C GLU A 160 -7.62 10.97 1.70
N PRO A 161 -7.54 12.09 2.42
CA PRO A 161 -7.69 13.46 1.88
C PRO A 161 -6.64 13.88 0.85
N SER A 162 -5.49 13.22 0.78
CA SER A 162 -4.38 13.59 -0.11
C SER A 162 -3.90 12.42 -0.97
N THR A 163 -4.77 11.46 -1.22
CA THR A 163 -4.48 10.33 -2.10
C THR A 163 -5.11 10.52 -3.48
N ALA A 164 -4.60 9.79 -4.47
CA ALA A 164 -5.26 9.71 -5.76
C ALA A 164 -6.65 9.06 -5.64
N HIS A 165 -7.59 9.48 -6.48
CA HIS A 165 -8.92 8.90 -6.53
C HIS A 165 -8.88 7.39 -6.75
N PRO A 166 -9.73 6.55 -6.09
CA PRO A 166 -9.71 5.10 -6.23
C PRO A 166 -9.80 4.59 -7.67
N ARG A 167 -10.58 5.26 -8.53
CA ARG A 167 -10.68 4.90 -9.96
C ARG A 167 -9.38 5.20 -10.75
N GLN A 168 -8.55 6.16 -10.31
CA GLN A 168 -7.23 6.39 -10.90
C GLN A 168 -6.26 5.26 -10.50
N ARG A 169 -6.38 4.75 -9.26
CA ARG A 169 -5.60 3.59 -8.79
C ARG A 169 -5.97 2.32 -9.58
N LEU A 170 -7.27 2.12 -9.89
CA LEU A 170 -7.72 1.00 -10.72
C LEU A 170 -7.19 1.10 -12.16
N ARG A 171 -7.17 2.30 -12.74
CA ARG A 171 -6.56 2.50 -14.07
C ARG A 171 -5.07 2.18 -14.05
N ALA A 172 -4.35 2.67 -13.05
CA ALA A 172 -2.93 2.36 -12.90
C ALA A 172 -2.68 0.85 -12.69
N LEU A 173 -3.56 0.18 -11.96
CA LEU A 173 -3.51 -1.28 -11.79
C LEU A 173 -3.68 -1.98 -13.14
N SER A 174 -4.66 -1.56 -13.96
CA SER A 174 -4.88 -2.14 -15.28
C SER A 174 -3.65 -2.00 -16.17
N GLU A 175 -3.04 -0.81 -16.21
CA GLU A 175 -1.81 -0.57 -16.99
C GLU A 175 -0.64 -1.45 -16.52
N LEU A 176 -0.51 -1.72 -15.21
CA LEU A 176 0.49 -2.65 -14.71
C LEU A 176 0.22 -4.11 -15.12
N VAL A 177 -1.05 -4.53 -15.09
CA VAL A 177 -1.45 -5.88 -15.53
C VAL A 177 -1.19 -6.04 -17.03
N ASP A 178 -1.55 -5.04 -17.85
CA ASP A 178 -1.30 -5.02 -19.29
C ASP A 178 0.21 -5.06 -19.59
N ALA A 179 1.02 -4.50 -18.70
CA ALA A 179 2.49 -4.58 -18.78
C ALA A 179 3.07 -5.92 -18.27
N GLY A 180 2.23 -6.90 -17.89
CA GLY A 180 2.65 -8.21 -17.40
C GLY A 180 3.10 -8.25 -15.94
N ILE A 181 2.70 -7.26 -15.13
CA ILE A 181 3.05 -7.17 -13.70
C ILE A 181 1.91 -7.72 -12.85
N ASP A 182 2.23 -8.55 -11.85
CA ASP A 182 1.26 -9.05 -10.87
C ASP A 182 0.75 -7.87 -10.00
N ALA A 183 -0.44 -7.36 -10.33
CA ALA A 183 -1.06 -6.23 -9.64
C ALA A 183 -2.40 -6.61 -9.01
N ARG A 184 -2.54 -6.28 -7.71
CA ARG A 184 -3.63 -6.73 -6.83
C ARG A 184 -4.32 -5.56 -6.15
N VAL A 185 -5.53 -5.82 -5.65
CA VAL A 185 -6.27 -4.89 -4.79
C VAL A 185 -6.24 -5.34 -3.34
N GLY A 186 -5.84 -4.43 -2.46
CA GLY A 186 -5.99 -4.56 -1.02
C GLY A 186 -7.17 -3.70 -0.54
N MET A 187 -8.28 -4.32 -0.17
CA MET A 187 -9.40 -3.64 0.51
C MET A 187 -9.02 -3.47 1.99
N ALA A 188 -8.12 -2.53 2.27
CA ALA A 188 -7.54 -2.34 3.60
C ALA A 188 -7.26 -0.85 3.90
N PRO A 189 -7.89 -0.32 4.97
CA PRO A 189 -8.89 -0.99 5.79
C PRO A 189 -10.31 -0.84 5.25
N ILE A 190 -11.15 -1.87 5.39
CA ILE A 190 -12.59 -1.73 5.34
C ILE A 190 -13.03 -1.07 6.64
N LEU A 191 -13.90 -0.06 6.54
CA LEU A 191 -14.38 0.74 7.66
C LEU A 191 -15.80 0.30 8.04
N PRO A 192 -16.03 -0.28 9.23
CA PRO A 192 -17.36 -0.72 9.67
C PRO A 192 -18.39 0.40 9.62
N GLY A 193 -19.55 0.14 8.99
CA GLY A 193 -20.63 1.12 8.81
C GLY A 193 -20.42 2.10 7.64
N LEU A 194 -19.19 2.33 7.21
CA LEU A 194 -18.88 3.29 6.16
C LEU A 194 -18.56 2.64 4.80
N SER A 195 -17.85 1.50 4.79
CA SER A 195 -17.44 0.84 3.54
C SER A 195 -17.58 -0.69 3.57
N ASP A 196 -18.37 -1.23 4.48
CA ASP A 196 -18.54 -2.67 4.68
C ASP A 196 -19.90 -3.22 4.21
N ARG A 197 -20.77 -2.38 3.65
CA ARG A 197 -22.05 -2.86 3.09
C ARG A 197 -21.80 -3.80 1.92
N PRO A 198 -22.59 -4.88 1.77
CA PRO A 198 -22.39 -5.88 0.70
C PRO A 198 -22.29 -5.28 -0.70
N GLU A 199 -23.10 -4.25 -0.99
CA GLU A 199 -23.13 -3.57 -2.30
C GLU A 199 -21.82 -2.81 -2.55
N GLN A 200 -21.28 -2.14 -1.53
CA GLN A 200 -20.00 -1.42 -1.60
C GLN A 200 -18.83 -2.40 -1.79
N LEU A 201 -18.83 -3.51 -1.06
CA LEU A 201 -17.82 -4.56 -1.22
C LEU A 201 -17.88 -5.16 -2.63
N ALA A 202 -19.08 -5.45 -3.12
CA ALA A 202 -19.31 -5.98 -4.47
C ALA A 202 -18.87 -4.99 -5.56
N GLU A 203 -19.09 -3.69 -5.38
CA GLU A 203 -18.63 -2.66 -6.33
C GLU A 203 -17.10 -2.67 -6.47
N VAL A 204 -16.35 -2.70 -5.35
CA VAL A 204 -14.89 -2.76 -5.38
C VAL A 204 -14.39 -4.04 -6.05
N VAL A 205 -14.99 -5.19 -5.74
CA VAL A 205 -14.59 -6.48 -6.34
C VAL A 205 -14.85 -6.49 -7.85
N ARG A 206 -16.04 -6.02 -8.31
CA ARG A 206 -16.34 -5.91 -9.75
C ARG A 206 -15.38 -4.96 -10.46
N ALA A 207 -15.08 -3.81 -9.87
CA ALA A 207 -14.15 -2.84 -10.44
C ALA A 207 -12.72 -3.37 -10.49
N ALA A 208 -12.27 -4.10 -9.46
CA ALA A 208 -10.97 -4.79 -9.45
C ALA A 208 -10.91 -5.85 -10.58
N ARG A 209 -11.98 -6.63 -10.77
CA ARG A 209 -12.06 -7.60 -11.86
C ARG A 209 -12.00 -6.93 -13.23
N ALA A 210 -12.77 -5.86 -13.42
CA ALA A 210 -12.79 -5.10 -14.67
C ALA A 210 -11.41 -4.49 -15.00
N ALA A 211 -10.65 -4.08 -13.99
CA ALA A 211 -9.28 -3.59 -14.13
C ALA A 211 -8.24 -4.72 -14.32
N GLY A 212 -8.65 -5.99 -14.35
CA GLY A 212 -7.73 -7.12 -14.54
C GLY A 212 -6.93 -7.54 -13.31
N ALA A 213 -7.31 -7.08 -12.10
CA ALA A 213 -6.60 -7.43 -10.88
C ALA A 213 -6.32 -8.93 -10.76
N THR A 214 -5.08 -9.30 -10.49
CA THR A 214 -4.65 -10.69 -10.37
C THR A 214 -5.06 -11.32 -9.04
N GLY A 215 -5.38 -10.51 -8.04
CA GLY A 215 -5.88 -10.93 -6.75
C GLY A 215 -6.53 -9.81 -5.98
N ILE A 216 -7.30 -10.18 -4.95
CA ILE A 216 -7.91 -9.26 -4.02
C ILE A 216 -7.91 -9.84 -2.62
N TRP A 217 -7.68 -9.01 -1.61
CA TRP A 217 -7.75 -9.38 -0.21
C TRP A 217 -8.37 -8.25 0.61
N ALA A 218 -8.90 -8.60 1.79
CA ALA A 218 -9.60 -7.66 2.65
C ALA A 218 -9.07 -7.70 4.08
N ASN A 219 -8.97 -6.54 4.70
CA ASN A 219 -8.73 -6.40 6.13
C ASN A 219 -9.55 -5.24 6.69
N LEU A 220 -10.04 -5.40 7.92
CA LEU A 220 -10.80 -4.37 8.58
C LEU A 220 -9.88 -3.45 9.38
N LEU A 221 -10.41 -2.27 9.69
CA LEU A 221 -9.73 -1.26 10.48
C LEU A 221 -9.24 -1.80 11.82
N HIS A 222 -8.04 -1.41 12.21
CA HIS A 222 -7.54 -1.56 13.57
C HIS A 222 -7.08 -0.21 14.12
N LEU A 223 -7.38 0.04 15.39
CA LEU A 223 -7.18 1.33 16.05
C LEU A 223 -6.26 1.17 17.26
N ARG A 224 -4.97 1.37 17.04
CA ARG A 224 -3.99 1.50 18.13
C ARG A 224 -3.96 2.94 18.66
N PRO A 225 -3.50 3.15 19.90
CA PRO A 225 -3.25 4.51 20.43
C PRO A 225 -2.45 5.37 19.44
N GLY A 226 -2.78 6.63 19.32
CA GLY A 226 -2.24 7.56 18.31
C GLY A 226 -3.01 7.56 16.98
N THR A 227 -3.45 6.39 16.51
CA THR A 227 -4.36 6.30 15.36
C THR A 227 -5.80 6.45 15.80
N ARG A 228 -6.16 5.85 16.93
CA ARG A 228 -7.54 5.84 17.47
C ARG A 228 -8.06 7.23 17.70
N GLU A 229 -7.34 8.02 18.44
CA GLU A 229 -7.74 9.36 18.84
C GLU A 229 -8.02 10.22 17.61
N HIS A 230 -7.07 10.23 16.67
CA HIS A 230 -7.20 10.97 15.43
C HIS A 230 -8.36 10.46 14.55
N PHE A 231 -8.52 9.13 14.44
CA PHE A 231 -9.61 8.55 13.64
C PHE A 231 -10.98 8.88 14.22
N LEU A 232 -11.16 8.70 15.55
CA LEU A 232 -12.46 8.96 16.22
C LEU A 232 -12.81 10.45 16.21
N GLU A 233 -11.83 11.35 16.31
CA GLU A 233 -12.05 12.79 16.16
C GLU A 233 -12.59 13.14 14.77
N ASN A 234 -11.99 12.58 13.71
CA ASN A 234 -12.46 12.76 12.34
C ASN A 234 -13.82 12.08 12.12
N LEU A 235 -14.06 10.90 12.69
CA LEU A 235 -15.34 10.21 12.62
C LEU A 235 -16.47 11.04 13.30
N ALA A 236 -16.22 11.58 14.48
CA ALA A 236 -17.17 12.42 15.19
C ALA A 236 -17.54 13.71 14.43
N ARG A 237 -16.60 14.25 13.66
CA ARG A 237 -16.84 15.41 12.81
C ARG A 237 -17.65 15.06 11.55
N ASP A 238 -17.32 13.93 10.89
CA ASP A 238 -17.80 13.62 9.55
C ASP A 238 -18.99 12.66 9.53
N TRP A 239 -19.12 11.78 10.52
CA TRP A 239 -20.17 10.77 10.69
C TRP A 239 -20.47 10.56 12.20
N PRO A 240 -21.01 11.58 12.90
CA PRO A 240 -21.27 11.50 14.34
C PRO A 240 -22.21 10.35 14.73
N GLU A 241 -23.11 9.93 13.81
CA GLU A 241 -24.03 8.81 14.00
C GLU A 241 -23.33 7.45 14.10
N GLU A 242 -22.13 7.31 13.53
CA GLU A 242 -21.36 6.07 13.60
C GLU A 242 -20.47 5.98 14.86
N LEU A 243 -20.27 7.07 15.58
CA LEU A 243 -19.38 7.10 16.73
C LEU A 243 -19.74 6.06 17.81
N PRO A 244 -21.03 5.88 18.22
CA PRO A 244 -21.38 4.85 19.20
C PRO A 244 -21.04 3.43 18.75
N ARG A 245 -21.16 3.13 17.46
CA ARG A 245 -20.75 1.83 16.88
C ARG A 245 -19.25 1.58 17.07
N TYR A 246 -18.42 2.56 16.75
CA TYR A 246 -16.97 2.43 16.92
C TYR A 246 -16.55 2.34 18.38
N GLU A 247 -17.19 3.07 19.29
CA GLU A 247 -16.96 2.95 20.73
C GLU A 247 -17.27 1.53 21.23
N GLN A 248 -18.34 0.92 20.75
CA GLN A 248 -18.69 -0.46 21.09
C GLN A 248 -17.70 -1.47 20.47
N LEU A 249 -17.36 -1.33 19.18
CA LEU A 249 -16.46 -2.24 18.48
C LEU A 249 -15.05 -2.25 19.09
N TYR A 250 -14.57 -1.10 19.54
CA TYR A 250 -13.24 -0.92 20.13
C TYR A 250 -13.26 -0.69 21.64
N ALA A 251 -14.32 -1.12 22.30
CA ALA A 251 -14.47 -0.98 23.76
C ALA A 251 -13.28 -1.57 24.54
N ASN A 252 -13.06 -1.09 25.75
CA ASN A 252 -12.00 -1.51 26.67
C ASN A 252 -10.57 -1.36 26.09
N GLY A 253 -10.35 -0.35 25.26
CA GLY A 253 -9.02 -0.08 24.67
C GLY A 253 -8.58 -1.07 23.60
N ARG A 254 -9.46 -1.95 23.13
CA ARG A 254 -9.14 -2.95 22.09
C ARG A 254 -8.65 -2.28 20.81
N SER A 255 -7.52 -2.72 20.29
CA SER A 255 -6.96 -2.20 19.04
C SER A 255 -7.46 -2.96 17.80
N TYR A 256 -7.89 -4.19 17.95
CA TYR A 256 -8.38 -5.06 16.87
C TYR A 256 -9.82 -5.45 17.10
N LEU A 257 -10.57 -5.55 16.02
CA LEU A 257 -11.93 -6.10 16.05
C LEU A 257 -11.89 -7.59 16.42
N ARG A 258 -12.96 -8.08 17.01
CA ARG A 258 -13.13 -9.52 17.26
C ARG A 258 -13.27 -10.25 15.93
N LYS A 259 -12.93 -11.54 15.91
CA LYS A 259 -13.11 -12.38 14.72
C LYS A 259 -14.55 -12.36 14.20
N ALA A 260 -15.53 -12.39 15.11
CA ALA A 260 -16.94 -12.31 14.76
C ALA A 260 -17.30 -11.01 13.99
N ASP A 261 -16.64 -9.90 14.30
CA ASP A 261 -16.89 -8.60 13.68
C ASP A 261 -16.14 -8.45 12.33
N THR A 262 -15.05 -9.20 12.13
CA THR A 262 -14.24 -9.11 10.90
C THR A 262 -14.60 -10.15 9.84
N GLU A 263 -15.03 -11.31 10.27
CA GLU A 263 -15.27 -12.48 9.41
C GLU A 263 -16.39 -12.26 8.36
N PRO A 264 -17.52 -11.58 8.66
CA PRO A 264 -18.56 -11.38 7.66
C PRO A 264 -18.06 -10.64 6.42
N ALA A 265 -17.41 -9.49 6.57
CA ALA A 265 -16.89 -8.72 5.44
C ALA A 265 -15.77 -9.47 4.68
N ARG A 266 -14.87 -10.17 5.40
CA ARG A 266 -13.82 -10.97 4.77
C ARG A 266 -14.37 -12.13 3.95
N ARG A 267 -15.38 -12.84 4.48
CA ARG A 267 -16.06 -13.95 3.77
C ARG A 267 -16.80 -13.41 2.55
N GLU A 268 -17.46 -12.27 2.69
CA GLU A 268 -18.18 -11.66 1.58
C GLU A 268 -17.23 -11.27 0.46
N VAL A 269 -16.13 -10.59 0.74
CA VAL A 269 -15.11 -10.27 -0.28
C VAL A 269 -14.55 -11.55 -0.91
N ALA A 270 -14.25 -12.57 -0.12
CA ALA A 270 -13.74 -13.83 -0.65
C ALA A 270 -14.78 -14.58 -1.51
N ARG A 271 -16.08 -14.52 -1.14
CA ARG A 271 -17.18 -15.08 -1.94
C ARG A 271 -17.29 -14.35 -3.28
N LEU A 272 -17.38 -13.02 -3.22
CA LEU A 272 -17.47 -12.16 -4.41
C LEU A 272 -16.26 -12.32 -5.33
N ALA A 273 -15.05 -12.40 -4.77
CA ALA A 273 -13.84 -12.63 -5.55
C ALA A 273 -13.92 -13.94 -6.36
N ARG A 274 -14.38 -15.04 -5.73
CA ARG A 274 -14.58 -16.32 -6.43
C ARG A 274 -15.67 -16.23 -7.49
N GLU A 275 -16.81 -15.60 -7.19
CA GLU A 275 -17.95 -15.45 -8.08
C GLU A 275 -17.58 -14.63 -9.33
N HIS A 276 -16.83 -13.54 -9.15
CA HIS A 276 -16.38 -12.69 -10.25
C HIS A 276 -15.06 -13.15 -10.89
N GLY A 277 -14.50 -14.30 -10.48
CA GLY A 277 -13.28 -14.86 -11.05
C GLY A 277 -12.02 -14.04 -10.79
N VAL A 278 -12.00 -13.20 -9.75
CA VAL A 278 -10.77 -12.60 -9.22
C VAL A 278 -10.12 -13.64 -8.34
N ARG A 279 -9.16 -14.38 -8.88
CA ARG A 279 -8.47 -15.43 -8.14
C ARG A 279 -7.21 -14.87 -7.50
N ASP A 280 -6.85 -15.42 -6.36
CA ASP A 280 -5.52 -15.24 -5.80
C ASP A 280 -4.50 -15.98 -6.68
N ARG A 281 -3.86 -15.25 -7.57
CA ARG A 281 -2.86 -15.78 -8.51
C ARG A 281 -1.43 -15.76 -7.96
N ARG A 282 -1.25 -15.75 -6.64
CA ARG A 282 0.08 -15.70 -5.99
C ARG A 282 1.09 -16.73 -6.52
N ARG A 283 0.61 -17.78 -7.18
CA ARG A 283 1.44 -18.84 -7.78
C ARG A 283 1.61 -18.72 -9.30
N ILE A 284 0.99 -17.73 -9.92
CA ILE A 284 1.08 -17.54 -11.37
C ILE A 284 1.98 -16.32 -11.61
N ARG A 285 3.13 -16.56 -12.19
CA ARG A 285 3.99 -15.49 -12.71
C ARG A 285 3.41 -15.01 -14.03
N LEU A 286 3.10 -13.72 -14.15
CA LEU A 286 2.75 -13.11 -15.42
C LEU A 286 4.03 -12.91 -16.23
N GLU A 287 4.01 -13.31 -17.47
CA GLU A 287 5.09 -13.00 -18.40
C GLU A 287 4.87 -11.59 -18.94
N PRO A 288 5.86 -10.70 -18.85
CA PRO A 288 5.78 -9.41 -19.51
C PRO A 288 5.58 -9.59 -21.01
N PRO A 289 4.95 -8.64 -21.72
CA PRO A 289 4.90 -8.67 -23.18
C PRO A 289 6.29 -8.80 -23.77
N ALA A 290 6.42 -9.58 -24.85
CA ALA A 290 7.66 -9.65 -25.59
C ALA A 290 8.07 -8.23 -26.04
N GLU A 291 9.35 -7.91 -25.96
CA GLU A 291 9.84 -6.65 -26.52
C GLU A 291 9.49 -6.60 -28.01
N PRO A 292 9.01 -5.45 -28.52
CA PRO A 292 8.80 -5.33 -29.96
C PRO A 292 10.12 -5.62 -30.68
N GLU A 293 10.12 -6.58 -31.58
CA GLU A 293 11.28 -6.84 -32.44
C GLU A 293 11.67 -5.51 -33.10
N GLN A 294 12.89 -5.05 -32.84
CA GLN A 294 13.45 -3.96 -33.60
C GLN A 294 13.55 -4.44 -35.04
N LEU A 295 12.64 -3.99 -35.89
CA LEU A 295 12.76 -4.17 -37.31
C LEU A 295 14.10 -3.56 -37.74
N ALA A 296 15.06 -4.38 -38.05
CA ALA A 296 16.32 -3.92 -38.63
C ALA A 296 15.95 -3.19 -39.93
N LEU A 297 16.18 -1.88 -39.95
CA LEU A 297 16.13 -1.12 -41.19
C LEU A 297 17.27 -1.69 -42.07
N SER A 298 16.90 -2.51 -43.03
CA SER A 298 17.80 -2.91 -44.09
C SER A 298 18.22 -1.65 -44.87
N MET A 299 19.46 -1.23 -44.71
CA MET A 299 20.06 -0.22 -45.56
C MET A 299 20.31 -0.77 -46.97
#